data_1a3a7e55f525f34a9a72a24f621268de
#
_entry.id   1a3a7e55f525f34a9a72a24f621268de
#
_cell.length_a   1.000
_cell.length_b   1.000
_cell.length_c   1.000
_cell.angle_alpha   90.00
_cell.angle_beta   90.00
_cell.angle_gamma   90.00
#
_symmetry.space_group_name_H-M   'P 1'
#
loop_
_entity.id
_entity.type
_entity.pdbx_description
1 polymer ?
#
loop_
_entity_poly.entity_id
_entity_poly.type
_entity_poly.pdbx_seq_one_letter_code
_entity_poly.pdbx_strand_id
1 'polypeptide(L)'
;MTGRKWIYIASLLIVAAILAYYLLFYGAYRTNSSIASNYSFVVGIGTHGNLSSEIKSLQSGIKYYRTDISLSQSQESQLTTEHDKYGAHYLGILDYNTLPGGFSNKGWNLSAWNSSVAAALKAYPWINSWEIWNEPWVPAFQTGYVNGSAYNYYQVLKSAYTIIKRINPNATVVCFGGAPIYSPMLYNWYSRVWGYGASKYCDAISIHAYPDSIGTLNKTGVSEWSAVLSEYEALTHLPMWITEFGIPSSSNATVDYSQSNQEAFMVQAFNLFNKYGFVKRVYWYDLWGLSDGPVGNDFGLLNLSDPSYGTPSIAWHAFSSIYNRSLSK
;
A
#
# COMPACT_ATOMS: atom_id res chain seq x y z
N MET A 1 -52.45 -27.72 25.03
CA MET A 1 -51.63 -27.82 23.78
C MET A 1 -51.27 -26.48 23.14
N THR A 2 -51.48 -25.36 23.80
CA THR A 2 -51.31 -24.01 23.22
C THR A 2 -49.91 -23.35 23.45
N GLY A 3 -49.22 -23.69 24.52
CA GLY A 3 -47.92 -23.05 24.84
C GLY A 3 -46.75 -23.44 23.93
N ARG A 4 -46.69 -24.71 23.47
CA ARG A 4 -45.58 -25.16 22.58
C ARG A 4 -45.61 -24.51 21.18
N LYS A 5 -46.77 -24.19 20.64
CA LYS A 5 -46.92 -23.54 19.33
C LYS A 5 -46.35 -22.10 19.35
N TRP A 6 -46.53 -21.38 20.45
CA TRP A 6 -46.02 -20.02 20.59
C TRP A 6 -44.47 -19.95 20.70
N ILE A 7 -43.87 -20.95 21.34
CA ILE A 7 -42.42 -21.08 21.45
C ILE A 7 -41.78 -21.32 20.05
N TYR A 8 -42.40 -22.19 19.23
CA TYR A 8 -41.91 -22.42 17.86
C TYR A 8 -42.06 -21.19 16.95
N ILE A 9 -43.14 -20.43 17.08
CA ILE A 9 -43.36 -19.19 16.30
C ILE A 9 -42.37 -18.13 16.74
N ALA A 10 -42.12 -17.95 18.02
CA ALA A 10 -41.12 -17.00 18.53
C ALA A 10 -39.69 -17.37 18.08
N SER A 11 -39.31 -18.65 18.10
CA SER A 11 -38.02 -19.13 17.62
C SER A 11 -37.84 -18.90 16.11
N LEU A 12 -38.87 -19.13 15.30
CA LEU A 12 -38.87 -18.87 13.87
C LEU A 12 -38.74 -17.38 13.54
N LEU A 13 -39.39 -16.51 14.32
CA LEU A 13 -39.27 -15.04 14.14
C LEU A 13 -37.89 -14.53 14.54
N ILE A 14 -37.26 -15.09 15.57
CA ILE A 14 -35.89 -14.76 15.97
C ILE A 14 -34.91 -15.22 14.89
N VAL A 15 -35.03 -16.42 14.36
CA VAL A 15 -34.18 -16.93 13.28
C VAL A 15 -34.38 -16.08 12.00
N ALA A 16 -35.60 -15.71 11.66
CA ALA A 16 -35.93 -14.86 10.54
C ALA A 16 -35.35 -13.41 10.72
N ALA A 17 -35.42 -12.87 11.94
CA ALA A 17 -34.82 -11.57 12.26
C ALA A 17 -33.29 -11.61 12.21
N ILE A 18 -32.66 -12.69 12.69
CA ILE A 18 -31.22 -12.93 12.59
C ILE A 18 -30.80 -13.09 11.12
N LEU A 19 -31.56 -13.85 10.32
CA LEU A 19 -31.32 -14.00 8.88
C LEU A 19 -31.55 -12.69 8.12
N ALA A 20 -32.59 -11.93 8.46
CA ALA A 20 -32.82 -10.61 7.88
C ALA A 20 -31.74 -9.61 8.30
N TYR A 21 -31.30 -9.65 9.55
CA TYR A 21 -30.15 -8.88 10.04
C TYR A 21 -28.87 -9.29 9.28
N TYR A 22 -28.61 -10.57 9.13
CA TYR A 22 -27.50 -11.09 8.32
C TYR A 22 -27.62 -10.67 6.85
N LEU A 23 -28.79 -10.79 6.23
CA LEU A 23 -29.00 -10.39 4.84
C LEU A 23 -28.97 -8.86 4.66
N LEU A 24 -29.42 -8.08 5.62
CA LEU A 24 -29.38 -6.62 5.56
C LEU A 24 -27.99 -6.04 5.90
N PHE A 25 -27.26 -6.68 6.79
CA PHE A 25 -25.95 -6.16 7.26
C PHE A 25 -24.76 -6.88 6.65
N TYR A 26 -24.87 -8.16 6.27
CA TYR A 26 -23.84 -8.88 5.52
C TYR A 26 -24.09 -8.94 4.01
N GLY A 27 -25.35 -8.86 3.58
CA GLY A 27 -25.68 -8.74 2.16
C GLY A 27 -25.36 -7.34 1.56
N ALA A 28 -25.24 -6.32 2.39
CA ALA A 28 -24.89 -4.97 1.94
C ALA A 28 -23.43 -4.84 1.44
N TYR A 29 -22.54 -5.81 1.73
CA TYR A 29 -21.21 -5.87 1.14
C TYR A 29 -21.19 -6.47 -0.28
N ARG A 30 -22.24 -7.09 -0.74
CA ARG A 30 -22.48 -7.31 -2.16
C ARG A 30 -23.10 -6.06 -2.79
N THR A 31 -22.52 -4.89 -2.58
CA THR A 31 -22.69 -3.85 -3.59
C THR A 31 -22.00 -4.41 -4.84
N ASN A 32 -22.77 -4.61 -5.91
CA ASN A 32 -22.28 -4.95 -7.25
C ASN A 32 -21.41 -3.79 -7.77
N SER A 33 -20.33 -3.46 -7.09
CA SER A 33 -19.33 -2.54 -7.58
C SER A 33 -18.59 -3.24 -8.71
N SER A 34 -19.07 -3.03 -9.93
CA SER A 34 -18.35 -3.52 -11.10
C SER A 34 -17.01 -2.80 -11.21
N ILE A 35 -16.00 -3.51 -11.64
CA ILE A 35 -14.71 -2.92 -11.99
C ILE A 35 -14.95 -1.86 -13.06
N ALA A 36 -14.43 -0.64 -12.87
CA ALA A 36 -14.55 0.46 -13.85
C ALA A 36 -14.02 0.04 -15.22
N SER A 37 -14.54 0.65 -16.29
CA SER A 37 -14.13 0.33 -17.66
C SER A 37 -12.66 0.67 -17.93
N ASN A 38 -12.15 1.73 -17.30
CA ASN A 38 -10.77 2.19 -17.38
C ASN A 38 -10.36 2.87 -16.07
N TYR A 39 -9.05 3.00 -15.85
CA TYR A 39 -8.46 3.73 -14.72
C TYR A 39 -7.53 4.83 -15.21
N SER A 40 -7.59 5.99 -14.57
CA SER A 40 -6.81 7.18 -14.94
C SER A 40 -5.38 7.19 -14.38
N PHE A 41 -5.01 6.20 -13.60
CA PHE A 41 -3.73 6.07 -12.91
C PHE A 41 -3.02 4.76 -13.27
N VAL A 42 -1.73 4.67 -12.97
CA VAL A 42 -0.96 3.42 -13.07
C VAL A 42 -1.26 2.55 -11.86
N VAL A 43 -1.54 1.28 -12.11
CA VAL A 43 -1.73 0.26 -11.06
C VAL A 43 -0.44 -0.52 -10.87
N GLY A 44 -0.08 -0.78 -9.63
CA GLY A 44 1.06 -1.59 -9.25
C GLY A 44 0.77 -2.43 -8.00
N ILE A 45 1.78 -3.14 -7.53
CA ILE A 45 1.68 -4.02 -6.36
C ILE A 45 2.93 -3.91 -5.50
N GLY A 46 2.75 -3.95 -4.17
CA GLY A 46 3.84 -4.04 -3.21
C GLY A 46 4.49 -5.42 -3.21
N THR A 47 5.79 -5.48 -2.98
CA THR A 47 6.55 -6.73 -2.86
C THR A 47 7.71 -6.59 -1.88
N HIS A 48 8.12 -7.70 -1.28
CA HIS A 48 9.20 -7.78 -0.30
C HIS A 48 10.35 -8.69 -0.76
N GLY A 49 10.54 -8.83 -2.08
CA GLY A 49 11.69 -9.51 -2.65
C GLY A 49 11.58 -11.04 -2.68
N ASN A 50 10.39 -11.61 -2.90
CA ASN A 50 10.25 -13.03 -3.21
C ASN A 50 10.34 -13.25 -4.72
N LEU A 51 11.52 -13.60 -5.21
CA LEU A 51 11.83 -13.78 -6.62
C LEU A 51 10.83 -14.68 -7.37
N SER A 52 10.42 -15.81 -6.77
CA SER A 52 9.54 -16.77 -7.46
C SER A 52 8.14 -16.20 -7.69
N SER A 53 7.58 -15.50 -6.70
CA SER A 53 6.27 -14.84 -6.80
C SER A 53 6.32 -13.65 -7.76
N GLU A 54 7.41 -12.88 -7.73
CA GLU A 54 7.61 -11.75 -8.62
C GLU A 54 7.72 -12.20 -10.08
N ILE A 55 8.51 -13.22 -10.38
CA ILE A 55 8.60 -13.79 -11.73
C ILE A 55 7.24 -14.27 -12.22
N LYS A 56 6.45 -14.96 -11.38
CA LYS A 56 5.09 -15.39 -11.74
C LYS A 56 4.18 -14.22 -12.06
N SER A 57 4.21 -13.18 -11.24
CA SER A 57 3.48 -11.94 -11.46
C SER A 57 3.90 -11.24 -12.77
N LEU A 58 5.21 -11.16 -13.04
CA LEU A 58 5.78 -10.61 -14.27
C LEU A 58 5.35 -11.39 -15.52
N GLN A 59 5.33 -12.72 -15.43
CA GLN A 59 4.83 -13.59 -16.50
C GLN A 59 3.34 -13.44 -16.76
N SER A 60 2.56 -13.06 -15.72
CA SER A 60 1.14 -12.71 -15.83
C SER A 60 0.91 -11.31 -16.41
N GLY A 61 1.96 -10.56 -16.71
CA GLY A 61 1.89 -9.24 -17.34
C GLY A 61 1.98 -8.05 -16.38
N ILE A 62 2.01 -8.27 -15.07
CA ILE A 62 2.19 -7.18 -14.08
C ILE A 62 3.62 -6.64 -14.20
N LYS A 63 3.79 -5.32 -14.28
CA LYS A 63 5.10 -4.69 -14.51
C LYS A 63 5.47 -3.61 -13.49
N TYR A 64 4.52 -3.12 -12.69
CA TYR A 64 4.75 -2.03 -11.75
C TYR A 64 4.77 -2.54 -10.31
N TYR A 65 5.90 -2.35 -9.65
CA TYR A 65 6.16 -2.84 -8.30
C TYR A 65 6.59 -1.71 -7.37
N ARG A 66 6.30 -1.85 -6.08
CA ARG A 66 6.86 -1.03 -4.99
C ARG A 66 7.63 -1.96 -4.07
N THR A 67 8.90 -1.64 -3.79
CA THR A 67 9.77 -2.50 -2.98
C THR A 67 10.79 -1.70 -2.17
N ASP A 68 11.18 -2.26 -1.03
CA ASP A 68 12.31 -1.75 -0.25
C ASP A 68 13.61 -1.92 -1.01
N ILE A 69 14.48 -0.92 -0.95
CA ILE A 69 15.79 -0.97 -1.60
C ILE A 69 16.87 -1.25 -0.57
N SER A 70 17.56 -2.36 -0.74
CA SER A 70 18.81 -2.66 -0.05
C SER A 70 19.99 -2.58 -1.01
N LEU A 71 21.19 -2.42 -0.44
CA LEU A 71 22.45 -2.42 -1.19
C LEU A 71 23.10 -3.81 -1.24
N SER A 72 22.31 -4.87 -1.05
CA SER A 72 22.79 -6.24 -1.17
C SER A 72 22.94 -6.65 -2.63
N GLN A 73 24.04 -7.33 -2.95
CA GLN A 73 24.30 -7.84 -4.30
C GLN A 73 23.20 -8.80 -4.79
N SER A 74 22.57 -9.55 -3.87
CA SER A 74 21.46 -10.45 -4.22
C SER A 74 20.24 -9.70 -4.72
N GLN A 75 19.83 -8.61 -4.05
CA GLN A 75 18.70 -7.81 -4.48
C GLN A 75 19.02 -7.05 -5.77
N GLU A 76 20.22 -6.46 -5.88
CA GLU A 76 20.65 -5.78 -7.10
C GLU A 76 20.57 -6.71 -8.31
N SER A 77 21.10 -7.94 -8.20
CA SER A 77 21.04 -8.94 -9.25
C SER A 77 19.61 -9.37 -9.58
N GLN A 78 18.76 -9.53 -8.56
CA GLN A 78 17.36 -9.91 -8.75
C GLN A 78 16.60 -8.80 -9.49
N LEU A 79 16.55 -7.59 -8.97
CA LEU A 79 15.77 -6.50 -9.54
C LEU A 79 16.27 -6.11 -10.94
N THR A 80 17.60 -6.17 -11.18
CA THR A 80 18.16 -5.95 -12.52
C THR A 80 17.70 -7.03 -13.51
N THR A 81 17.69 -8.30 -13.08
CA THR A 81 17.18 -9.39 -13.92
C THR A 81 15.71 -9.20 -14.26
N GLU A 82 14.91 -8.79 -13.30
CA GLU A 82 13.47 -8.55 -13.48
C GLU A 82 13.21 -7.35 -14.39
N HIS A 83 14.00 -6.31 -14.25
CA HIS A 83 13.95 -5.15 -15.15
C HIS A 83 14.34 -5.53 -16.57
N ASP A 84 15.54 -6.11 -16.78
CA ASP A 84 16.12 -6.33 -18.09
C ASP A 84 15.38 -7.43 -18.88
N LYS A 85 14.97 -8.50 -18.19
CA LYS A 85 14.38 -9.66 -18.83
C LYS A 85 12.87 -9.58 -18.95
N TYR A 86 12.20 -8.99 -17.95
CA TYR A 86 10.74 -8.99 -17.87
C TYR A 86 10.12 -7.60 -17.99
N GLY A 87 10.92 -6.53 -18.02
CA GLY A 87 10.44 -5.16 -18.14
C GLY A 87 9.76 -4.64 -16.86
N ALA A 88 10.24 -5.06 -15.69
CA ALA A 88 9.74 -4.56 -14.39
C ALA A 88 10.10 -3.08 -14.21
N HIS A 89 9.16 -2.33 -13.63
CA HIS A 89 9.33 -0.94 -13.22
C HIS A 89 9.10 -0.83 -11.72
N TYR A 90 10.00 -0.16 -11.02
CA TYR A 90 9.95 -0.06 -9.57
C TYR A 90 9.74 1.36 -9.07
N LEU A 91 8.89 1.49 -8.06
CA LEU A 91 8.96 2.52 -7.05
C LEU A 91 9.88 1.99 -5.94
N GLY A 92 11.11 2.46 -5.89
CA GLY A 92 12.08 2.07 -4.86
C GLY A 92 11.89 2.88 -3.59
N ILE A 93 11.80 2.20 -2.45
CA ILE A 93 11.72 2.85 -1.14
C ILE A 93 13.15 3.03 -0.63
N LEU A 94 13.54 4.26 -0.35
CA LEU A 94 14.78 4.60 0.32
C LEU A 94 14.48 4.84 1.81
N ASP A 95 14.88 3.91 2.64
CA ASP A 95 14.68 3.95 4.09
C ASP A 95 15.82 3.29 4.87
N TYR A 96 15.53 2.74 6.05
CA TYR A 96 16.51 2.01 6.85
C TYR A 96 17.08 0.78 6.14
N ASN A 97 16.34 0.14 5.22
CA ASN A 97 16.85 -1.02 4.46
C ASN A 97 17.98 -0.62 3.50
N THR A 98 18.00 0.64 3.06
CA THR A 98 19.07 1.19 2.22
C THR A 98 20.35 1.45 3.01
N LEU A 99 20.26 1.59 4.34
CA LEU A 99 21.41 1.89 5.19
C LEU A 99 22.23 0.63 5.51
N PRO A 100 23.57 0.72 5.61
CA PRO A 100 24.38 -0.39 6.12
C PRO A 100 23.91 -0.85 7.50
N GLY A 101 23.66 -2.14 7.67
CA GLY A 101 23.12 -2.72 8.91
C GLY A 101 21.60 -2.57 9.07
N GLY A 102 20.93 -1.99 8.09
CA GLY A 102 19.46 -1.93 8.03
C GLY A 102 18.84 -1.33 9.29
N PHE A 103 17.69 -1.85 9.69
CA PHE A 103 16.93 -1.40 10.87
C PHE A 103 17.73 -1.53 12.18
N SER A 104 18.70 -2.41 12.25
CA SER A 104 19.56 -2.61 13.44
C SER A 104 20.54 -1.45 13.66
N ASN A 105 20.86 -0.65 12.63
CA ASN A 105 21.74 0.50 12.74
C ASN A 105 20.99 1.71 13.34
N LYS A 106 21.05 1.84 14.65
CA LYS A 106 20.38 2.96 15.35
C LYS A 106 21.22 4.25 15.41
N GLY A 107 22.48 4.21 14.99
CA GLY A 107 23.43 5.32 15.12
C GLY A 107 23.74 6.06 13.83
N TRP A 108 23.00 5.84 12.74
CA TRP A 108 23.25 6.52 11.47
C TRP A 108 22.92 8.02 11.50
N ASN A 109 23.55 8.78 10.66
CA ASN A 109 23.38 10.21 10.51
C ASN A 109 23.15 10.60 9.04
N LEU A 110 22.89 11.88 8.77
CA LEU A 110 22.63 12.38 7.41
C LEU A 110 23.79 12.11 6.42
N SER A 111 25.05 12.02 6.89
CA SER A 111 26.17 11.69 6.00
C SER A 111 26.09 10.24 5.53
N ALA A 112 25.78 9.29 6.43
CA ALA A 112 25.57 7.89 6.09
C ALA A 112 24.35 7.73 5.15
N TRP A 113 23.25 8.44 5.45
CA TRP A 113 22.08 8.51 4.59
C TRP A 113 22.43 8.97 3.17
N ASN A 114 23.14 10.08 3.04
CA ASN A 114 23.53 10.63 1.76
C ASN A 114 24.37 9.66 0.93
N SER A 115 25.30 8.97 1.57
CA SER A 115 26.12 7.96 0.92
C SER A 115 25.30 6.78 0.44
N SER A 116 24.34 6.31 1.25
CA SER A 116 23.46 5.21 0.91
C SER A 116 22.51 5.55 -0.23
N VAL A 117 21.90 6.75 -0.21
CA VAL A 117 21.06 7.23 -1.32
C VAL A 117 21.86 7.27 -2.63
N ALA A 118 23.07 7.85 -2.62
CA ALA A 118 23.91 7.89 -3.81
C ALA A 118 24.31 6.49 -4.30
N ALA A 119 24.59 5.55 -3.39
CA ALA A 119 24.90 4.17 -3.72
C ALA A 119 23.69 3.45 -4.35
N ALA A 120 22.47 3.66 -3.81
CA ALA A 120 21.25 3.08 -4.37
C ALA A 120 20.99 3.56 -5.81
N LEU A 121 21.14 4.85 -6.09
CA LEU A 121 20.98 5.38 -7.44
C LEU A 121 22.03 4.84 -8.41
N LYS A 122 23.22 4.52 -7.92
CA LYS A 122 24.27 3.91 -8.73
C LYS A 122 24.00 2.43 -8.99
N ALA A 123 23.50 1.70 -8.00
CA ALA A 123 23.15 0.27 -8.13
C ALA A 123 21.94 0.05 -9.03
N TYR A 124 20.96 0.97 -8.98
CA TYR A 124 19.70 0.87 -9.72
C TYR A 124 19.47 2.08 -10.64
N PRO A 125 20.32 2.34 -11.64
CA PRO A 125 20.26 3.56 -12.47
C PRO A 125 19.01 3.64 -13.35
N TRP A 126 18.31 2.53 -13.53
CA TRP A 126 17.08 2.41 -14.30
C TRP A 126 15.80 2.69 -13.46
N ILE A 127 15.90 2.78 -12.11
CA ILE A 127 14.77 3.20 -11.28
C ILE A 127 14.58 4.71 -11.40
N ASN A 128 13.38 5.10 -11.84
CA ASN A 128 13.02 6.49 -12.08
C ASN A 128 11.99 7.05 -11.08
N SER A 129 11.68 6.31 -10.02
CA SER A 129 10.73 6.74 -8.98
C SER A 129 11.22 6.28 -7.62
N TRP A 130 11.34 7.20 -6.68
CA TRP A 130 11.92 6.97 -5.36
C TRP A 130 11.01 7.50 -4.28
N GLU A 131 10.55 6.64 -3.40
CA GLU A 131 9.80 7.02 -2.20
C GLU A 131 10.76 7.22 -1.03
N ILE A 132 10.60 8.32 -0.31
CA ILE A 132 11.52 8.67 0.79
C ILE A 132 10.91 8.26 2.11
N TRP A 133 11.48 7.22 2.68
CA TRP A 133 11.09 6.53 3.90
C TRP A 133 9.78 5.72 3.76
N ASN A 134 9.59 4.79 4.72
CA ASN A 134 8.32 4.10 4.96
C ASN A 134 7.82 4.51 6.35
N GLU A 135 6.64 5.12 6.43
CA GLU A 135 5.92 5.49 7.63
C GLU A 135 6.79 6.13 8.74
N PRO A 136 7.45 7.27 8.49
CA PRO A 136 8.42 7.87 9.41
C PRO A 136 7.83 8.28 10.76
N TRP A 137 6.53 8.32 10.89
CA TRP A 137 5.78 8.62 12.10
C TRP A 137 5.51 7.38 12.97
N VAL A 138 5.58 6.16 12.42
CA VAL A 138 5.35 4.90 13.13
C VAL A 138 6.57 4.52 13.93
N PRO A 139 6.49 4.33 15.27
CA PRO A 139 7.63 3.99 16.10
C PRO A 139 8.39 2.72 15.64
N ALA A 140 7.68 1.75 15.09
CA ALA A 140 8.28 0.52 14.58
C ALA A 140 9.22 0.74 13.39
N PHE A 141 9.02 1.81 12.59
CA PHE A 141 9.85 2.14 11.44
C PHE A 141 10.84 3.29 11.70
N GLN A 142 10.89 3.78 12.95
CA GLN A 142 11.83 4.82 13.35
C GLN A 142 13.18 4.22 13.69
N THR A 143 14.24 4.80 13.13
CA THR A 143 15.61 4.42 13.46
C THR A 143 16.57 5.59 13.26
N GLY A 144 17.58 5.69 14.11
CA GLY A 144 18.63 6.69 14.02
C GLY A 144 18.09 8.12 13.95
N TYR A 145 18.38 8.82 12.87
CA TYR A 145 17.99 10.21 12.68
C TYR A 145 16.47 10.38 12.48
N VAL A 146 15.78 9.40 11.87
CA VAL A 146 14.31 9.40 11.76
C VAL A 146 13.72 8.79 13.03
N ASN A 147 13.31 9.68 13.95
CA ASN A 147 12.87 9.35 15.31
C ASN A 147 11.48 9.92 15.64
N GLY A 148 10.60 10.05 14.65
CA GLY A 148 9.27 10.65 14.79
C GLY A 148 9.25 12.17 14.69
N SER A 149 10.41 12.84 14.60
CA SER A 149 10.48 14.28 14.38
C SER A 149 10.16 14.64 12.93
N ALA A 150 9.14 15.47 12.73
CA ALA A 150 8.78 16.01 11.40
C ALA A 150 9.95 16.79 10.77
N TYR A 151 10.74 17.49 11.60
CA TYR A 151 11.92 18.22 11.13
C TYR A 151 13.03 17.27 10.66
N ASN A 152 13.31 16.20 11.39
CA ASN A 152 14.34 15.23 11.00
C ASN A 152 13.95 14.51 9.71
N TYR A 153 12.69 14.13 9.56
CA TYR A 153 12.20 13.58 8.30
C TYR A 153 12.36 14.58 7.13
N TYR A 154 12.00 15.86 7.36
CA TYR A 154 12.22 16.91 6.35
C TYR A 154 13.68 17.01 5.92
N GLN A 155 14.66 16.89 6.84
CA GLN A 155 16.07 16.91 6.50
C GLN A 155 16.48 15.71 5.65
N VAL A 156 15.97 14.53 5.97
CA VAL A 156 16.18 13.29 5.21
C VAL A 156 15.61 13.44 3.78
N LEU A 157 14.37 13.92 3.66
CA LEU A 157 13.72 14.18 2.39
C LEU A 157 14.51 15.20 1.53
N LYS A 158 14.82 16.35 2.10
CA LYS A 158 15.60 17.41 1.41
C LYS A 158 16.92 16.89 0.89
N SER A 159 17.62 16.14 1.70
CA SER A 159 18.92 15.57 1.38
C SER A 159 18.81 14.55 0.24
N ALA A 160 17.88 13.58 0.35
CA ALA A 160 17.64 12.59 -0.70
C ALA A 160 17.24 13.25 -2.03
N TYR A 161 16.29 14.17 -2.01
CA TYR A 161 15.84 14.90 -3.20
C TYR A 161 17.03 15.58 -3.93
N THR A 162 17.88 16.27 -3.17
CA THR A 162 19.04 16.97 -3.73
C THR A 162 20.00 16.00 -4.44
N ILE A 163 20.24 14.84 -3.85
CA ILE A 163 21.10 13.80 -4.44
C ILE A 163 20.44 13.17 -5.66
N ILE A 164 19.17 12.79 -5.55
CA ILE A 164 18.41 12.17 -6.64
C ILE A 164 18.38 13.10 -7.85
N LYS A 165 17.99 14.36 -7.68
CA LYS A 165 17.88 15.32 -8.80
C LYS A 165 19.23 15.69 -9.41
N ARG A 166 20.31 15.63 -8.65
CA ARG A 166 21.67 15.81 -9.18
C ARG A 166 22.12 14.65 -10.06
N ILE A 167 21.75 13.39 -9.69
CA ILE A 167 22.15 12.18 -10.41
C ILE A 167 21.20 11.91 -11.59
N ASN A 168 19.90 11.99 -11.34
CA ASN A 168 18.84 11.83 -12.32
C ASN A 168 17.79 12.94 -12.19
N PRO A 169 17.90 14.05 -12.92
CA PRO A 169 16.96 15.18 -12.84
C PRO A 169 15.52 14.80 -13.17
N ASN A 170 15.32 13.73 -13.95
CA ASN A 170 14.00 13.28 -14.41
C ASN A 170 13.35 12.29 -13.44
N ALA A 171 14.06 11.80 -12.42
CA ALA A 171 13.48 10.89 -11.43
C ALA A 171 12.40 11.59 -10.62
N THR A 172 11.30 10.87 -10.36
CA THR A 172 10.23 11.33 -9.48
C THR A 172 10.57 11.03 -8.03
N VAL A 173 10.53 12.03 -7.16
CA VAL A 173 10.70 11.90 -5.72
C VAL A 173 9.33 11.96 -5.05
N VAL A 174 8.94 10.85 -4.43
CA VAL A 174 7.67 10.70 -3.70
C VAL A 174 7.93 10.92 -2.22
N CYS A 175 7.35 11.94 -1.67
CA CYS A 175 7.54 12.31 -0.27
C CYS A 175 6.39 11.80 0.62
N PHE A 176 6.53 12.04 1.92
CA PHE A 176 5.66 11.65 3.02
C PHE A 176 5.86 10.20 3.50
N GLY A 177 6.40 9.30 2.67
CA GLY A 177 6.66 7.91 3.09
C GLY A 177 5.41 7.19 3.59
N GLY A 178 4.26 7.43 2.94
CA GLY A 178 2.99 6.82 3.31
C GLY A 178 2.22 7.60 4.40
N ALA A 179 1.66 8.75 4.04
CA ALA A 179 0.76 9.47 4.95
C ALA A 179 -0.55 8.68 5.16
N PRO A 180 -0.99 8.45 6.41
CA PRO A 180 -2.17 7.64 6.66
C PRO A 180 -3.46 8.38 6.32
N ILE A 181 -4.45 7.63 5.83
CA ILE A 181 -5.72 8.17 5.38
C ILE A 181 -6.73 8.44 6.52
N TYR A 182 -6.44 8.08 7.76
CA TYR A 182 -7.45 8.04 8.83
C TYR A 182 -7.19 8.89 10.07
N SER A 183 -6.08 9.63 10.15
CA SER A 183 -5.74 10.29 11.42
C SER A 183 -5.51 11.79 11.30
N PRO A 184 -6.41 12.63 11.87
CA PRO A 184 -6.19 14.08 11.93
C PRO A 184 -4.91 14.49 12.66
N MET A 185 -4.47 13.71 13.65
CA MET A 185 -3.23 13.98 14.39
C MET A 185 -2.01 13.81 13.49
N LEU A 186 -2.04 12.82 12.59
CA LEU A 186 -0.96 12.57 11.64
C LEU A 186 -0.97 13.57 10.49
N TYR A 187 -2.15 14.05 10.08
CA TYR A 187 -2.23 15.19 9.17
C TYR A 187 -1.46 16.41 9.71
N ASN A 188 -1.55 16.71 11.01
CA ASN A 188 -0.77 17.78 11.63
C ASN A 188 0.75 17.53 11.59
N TRP A 189 1.19 16.27 11.66
CA TRP A 189 2.61 15.93 11.51
C TRP A 189 3.09 16.23 10.10
N TYR A 190 2.35 15.82 9.08
CA TYR A 190 2.65 16.07 7.68
C TYR A 190 2.53 17.56 7.32
N SER A 191 1.55 18.28 7.87
CA SER A 191 1.45 19.74 7.73
C SER A 191 2.69 20.46 8.26
N ARG A 192 3.29 19.98 9.36
CA ARG A 192 4.58 20.51 9.84
C ARG A 192 5.73 20.21 8.90
N VAL A 193 5.80 18.98 8.36
CA VAL A 193 6.79 18.65 7.33
C VAL A 193 6.67 19.62 6.15
N TRP A 194 5.43 19.87 5.70
CA TRP A 194 5.14 20.81 4.63
C TRP A 194 5.55 22.23 4.97
N GLY A 195 5.26 22.67 6.19
CA GLY A 195 5.61 23.98 6.74
C GLY A 195 7.12 24.26 6.81
N TYR A 196 7.96 23.23 6.91
CA TYR A 196 9.42 23.36 6.79
C TYR A 196 9.90 23.60 5.34
N GLY A 197 8.99 23.59 4.38
CA GLY A 197 9.30 23.84 2.97
C GLY A 197 9.52 22.57 2.15
N ALA A 198 8.90 21.47 2.53
CA ALA A 198 8.97 20.19 1.80
C ALA A 198 8.46 20.30 0.36
N SER A 199 7.60 21.27 0.02
CA SER A 199 7.12 21.55 -1.32
C SER A 199 8.24 21.69 -2.37
N LYS A 200 9.44 22.09 -1.95
CA LYS A 200 10.61 22.24 -2.82
C LYS A 200 11.35 20.92 -3.10
N TYR A 201 10.97 19.85 -2.39
CA TYR A 201 11.66 18.57 -2.37
C TYR A 201 10.73 17.39 -2.58
N CYS A 202 9.57 17.64 -3.21
CA CYS A 202 8.55 16.64 -3.54
C CYS A 202 8.10 16.84 -4.98
N ASP A 203 8.00 15.75 -5.75
CA ASP A 203 7.33 15.73 -7.05
C ASP A 203 5.92 15.11 -6.94
N ALA A 204 5.70 14.25 -5.95
CA ALA A 204 4.43 13.63 -5.59
C ALA A 204 4.40 13.31 -4.10
N ILE A 205 3.21 13.18 -3.52
CA ILE A 205 3.03 12.70 -2.14
C ILE A 205 2.58 11.24 -2.12
N SER A 206 2.96 10.50 -1.09
CA SER A 206 2.49 9.13 -0.86
C SER A 206 1.46 9.05 0.27
N ILE A 207 0.45 8.21 0.06
CA ILE A 207 -0.61 7.91 1.02
C ILE A 207 -0.67 6.40 1.24
N HIS A 208 -0.78 5.98 2.51
CA HIS A 208 -1.15 4.62 2.90
C HIS A 208 -2.62 4.58 3.30
N ALA A 209 -3.43 3.88 2.49
CA ALA A 209 -4.86 3.88 2.62
C ALA A 209 -5.36 2.57 3.24
N TYR A 210 -5.12 2.41 4.53
CA TYR A 210 -5.66 1.31 5.31
C TYR A 210 -6.91 1.72 6.07
N PRO A 211 -7.87 0.81 6.30
CA PRO A 211 -8.98 1.09 7.21
C PRO A 211 -8.48 1.34 8.65
N ASP A 212 -9.14 2.25 9.36
CA ASP A 212 -8.77 2.69 10.73
C ASP A 212 -8.67 1.54 11.74
N SER A 213 -9.54 0.54 11.61
CA SER A 213 -9.44 -0.71 12.37
C SER A 213 -10.08 -1.86 11.62
N ILE A 214 -9.54 -3.04 11.85
CA ILE A 214 -10.05 -4.31 11.32
C ILE A 214 -11.54 -4.53 11.65
N GLY A 215 -12.05 -3.96 12.77
CA GLY A 215 -13.45 -4.07 13.18
C GLY A 215 -14.40 -3.02 12.58
N THR A 216 -13.91 -1.96 11.97
CA THR A 216 -14.73 -0.84 11.44
C THR A 216 -15.01 -0.92 9.95
N LEU A 217 -14.40 -1.84 9.22
CA LEU A 217 -14.71 -2.09 7.80
C LEU A 217 -16.21 -2.27 7.54
N ASN A 218 -16.94 -2.76 8.52
CA ASN A 218 -18.39 -2.94 8.46
C ASN A 218 -19.20 -1.63 8.54
N LYS A 219 -18.59 -0.49 8.92
CA LYS A 219 -19.33 0.75 9.17
C LYS A 219 -19.01 1.89 8.21
N THR A 220 -17.81 1.97 7.70
CA THR A 220 -17.35 3.18 7.02
C THR A 220 -16.95 2.95 5.57
N GLY A 221 -16.54 1.76 5.18
CA GLY A 221 -16.06 1.51 3.82
C GLY A 221 -14.96 2.50 3.41
N VAL A 222 -14.72 2.60 2.12
CA VAL A 222 -13.75 3.55 1.56
C VAL A 222 -14.29 4.99 1.43
N SER A 223 -15.56 5.23 1.76
CA SER A 223 -16.22 6.53 1.50
C SER A 223 -15.63 7.70 2.32
N GLU A 224 -15.18 7.42 3.54
CA GLU A 224 -14.57 8.43 4.41
C GLU A 224 -13.18 8.89 3.93
N TRP A 225 -12.52 8.10 3.11
CA TRP A 225 -11.23 8.48 2.55
C TRP A 225 -11.29 9.71 1.65
N SER A 226 -12.47 9.99 1.08
CA SER A 226 -12.68 11.13 0.20
C SER A 226 -12.30 12.47 0.82
N ALA A 227 -12.65 12.68 2.08
CA ALA A 227 -12.34 13.91 2.81
C ALA A 227 -10.83 14.05 3.00
N VAL A 228 -10.16 12.99 3.46
CA VAL A 228 -8.73 12.99 3.75
C VAL A 228 -7.89 13.15 2.48
N LEU A 229 -8.27 12.48 1.38
CA LEU A 229 -7.62 12.68 0.09
C LEU A 229 -7.70 14.13 -0.37
N SER A 230 -8.88 14.77 -0.19
CA SER A 230 -9.08 16.17 -0.53
C SER A 230 -8.29 17.12 0.38
N GLU A 231 -8.13 16.79 1.66
CA GLU A 231 -7.31 17.58 2.61
C GLU A 231 -5.82 17.55 2.21
N TYR A 232 -5.27 16.39 1.85
CA TYR A 232 -3.89 16.29 1.40
C TYR A 232 -3.68 16.97 0.03
N GLU A 233 -4.66 16.88 -0.87
CA GLU A 233 -4.61 17.61 -2.14
C GLU A 233 -4.60 19.13 -1.88
N ALA A 234 -5.50 19.64 -1.04
CA ALA A 234 -5.56 21.05 -0.68
C ALA A 234 -4.29 21.55 0.03
N LEU A 235 -3.63 20.68 0.81
CA LEU A 235 -2.36 21.01 1.47
C LEU A 235 -1.21 21.15 0.46
N THR A 236 -1.14 20.26 -0.52
CA THR A 236 0.08 20.07 -1.31
C THR A 236 -0.05 20.50 -2.77
N HIS A 237 -1.23 20.37 -3.37
CA HIS A 237 -1.50 20.53 -4.81
C HIS A 237 -0.58 19.68 -5.70
N LEU A 238 -0.03 18.58 -5.17
CA LEU A 238 0.85 17.67 -5.89
C LEU A 238 0.11 16.40 -6.34
N PRO A 239 0.63 15.71 -7.37
CA PRO A 239 0.19 14.36 -7.68
C PRO A 239 0.26 13.46 -6.44
N MET A 240 -0.78 12.64 -6.27
CA MET A 240 -0.90 11.71 -5.15
C MET A 240 -0.69 10.28 -5.63
N TRP A 241 0.15 9.52 -4.92
CA TRP A 241 0.35 8.11 -5.11
C TRP A 241 -0.16 7.36 -3.89
N ILE A 242 -1.09 6.45 -4.09
CA ILE A 242 -1.50 5.51 -3.04
C ILE A 242 -0.47 4.39 -3.07
N THR A 243 0.55 4.51 -2.23
CA THR A 243 1.71 3.61 -2.28
C THR A 243 1.49 2.32 -1.52
N GLU A 244 0.51 2.30 -0.62
CA GLU A 244 -0.04 1.09 -0.04
C GLU A 244 -1.53 1.22 0.22
N PHE A 245 -2.28 0.16 -0.04
CA PHE A 245 -3.62 -0.06 0.48
C PHE A 245 -3.96 -1.54 0.39
N GLY A 246 -4.77 -2.02 1.30
CA GLY A 246 -5.16 -3.43 1.34
C GLY A 246 -5.96 -3.78 2.58
N ILE A 247 -6.51 -4.98 2.58
CA ILE A 247 -7.01 -5.67 3.77
C ILE A 247 -6.53 -7.11 3.74
N PRO A 248 -6.26 -7.73 4.91
CA PRO A 248 -5.85 -9.11 4.95
C PRO A 248 -7.02 -10.04 4.63
N SER A 249 -6.76 -11.20 4.03
CA SER A 249 -7.69 -12.31 4.01
C SER A 249 -7.31 -13.31 5.10
N SER A 250 -8.26 -13.70 5.94
CA SER A 250 -8.01 -14.65 7.02
C SER A 250 -9.05 -15.77 7.01
N SER A 251 -8.60 -16.99 7.30
CA SER A 251 -9.48 -18.10 7.62
C SER A 251 -9.97 -18.07 9.08
N ASN A 252 -9.49 -17.13 9.89
CA ASN A 252 -9.87 -17.00 11.29
C ASN A 252 -11.18 -16.22 11.42
N ALA A 253 -12.26 -16.89 11.84
CA ALA A 253 -13.61 -16.35 11.92
C ALA A 253 -13.81 -15.18 12.90
N THR A 254 -12.82 -14.81 13.69
CA THR A 254 -12.90 -13.63 14.58
C THR A 254 -12.57 -12.32 13.87
N VAL A 255 -11.95 -12.41 12.67
CA VAL A 255 -11.64 -11.27 11.82
C VAL A 255 -12.11 -11.65 10.41
N ASP A 256 -13.37 -11.38 10.13
CA ASP A 256 -14.07 -11.93 8.98
C ASP A 256 -13.70 -11.24 7.66
N TYR A 257 -12.44 -11.40 7.25
CA TYR A 257 -12.04 -11.04 5.89
C TYR A 257 -11.88 -12.31 5.05
N SER A 258 -12.95 -12.69 4.39
CA SER A 258 -12.88 -13.69 3.33
C SER A 258 -12.13 -13.12 2.12
N GLN A 259 -11.57 -13.97 1.27
CA GLN A 259 -11.01 -13.55 -0.01
C GLN A 259 -12.03 -12.76 -0.86
N SER A 260 -13.33 -13.08 -0.75
CA SER A 260 -14.39 -12.31 -1.41
C SER A 260 -14.54 -10.90 -0.85
N ASN A 261 -14.33 -10.69 0.45
CA ASN A 261 -14.35 -9.36 1.05
C ASN A 261 -13.10 -8.57 0.63
N GLN A 262 -11.94 -9.21 0.56
CA GLN A 262 -10.72 -8.61 0.04
C GLN A 262 -10.90 -8.13 -1.42
N GLU A 263 -11.49 -8.96 -2.28
CA GLU A 263 -11.85 -8.58 -3.65
C GLU A 263 -12.81 -7.40 -3.69
N ALA A 264 -13.90 -7.45 -2.93
CA ALA A 264 -14.91 -6.38 -2.91
C ALA A 264 -14.33 -5.04 -2.43
N PHE A 265 -13.51 -5.07 -1.38
CA PHE A 265 -12.77 -3.91 -0.89
C PHE A 265 -11.83 -3.34 -1.96
N MET A 266 -11.05 -4.20 -2.60
CA MET A 266 -10.14 -3.82 -3.69
C MET A 266 -10.88 -3.05 -4.78
N VAL A 267 -11.98 -3.60 -5.29
CA VAL A 267 -12.77 -2.97 -6.37
C VAL A 267 -13.35 -1.63 -5.92
N GLN A 268 -13.87 -1.53 -4.70
CA GLN A 268 -14.40 -0.28 -4.15
C GLN A 268 -13.32 0.79 -4.01
N ALA A 269 -12.15 0.43 -3.49
CA ALA A 269 -11.03 1.35 -3.29
C ALA A 269 -10.49 1.88 -4.63
N PHE A 270 -10.23 1.01 -5.59
CA PHE A 270 -9.78 1.42 -6.92
C PHE A 270 -10.81 2.32 -7.63
N ASN A 271 -12.10 2.01 -7.53
CA ASN A 271 -13.17 2.84 -8.10
C ASN A 271 -13.27 4.20 -7.39
N LEU A 272 -13.01 4.26 -6.07
CA LEU A 272 -12.94 5.53 -5.35
C LEU A 272 -11.76 6.37 -5.85
N PHE A 273 -10.56 5.81 -5.87
CA PHE A 273 -9.36 6.52 -6.32
C PHE A 273 -9.51 7.04 -7.75
N ASN A 274 -10.22 6.32 -8.61
CA ASN A 274 -10.47 6.71 -10.01
C ASN A 274 -11.34 7.97 -10.17
N LYS A 275 -12.04 8.41 -9.11
CA LYS A 275 -12.81 9.66 -9.12
C LYS A 275 -11.91 10.91 -9.01
N TYR A 276 -10.64 10.73 -8.62
CA TYR A 276 -9.74 11.84 -8.32
C TYR A 276 -8.64 11.98 -9.36
N GLY A 277 -8.69 13.03 -10.16
CA GLY A 277 -7.70 13.29 -11.20
C GLY A 277 -6.27 13.54 -10.68
N PHE A 278 -6.11 13.86 -9.41
CA PHE A 278 -4.80 14.03 -8.77
C PHE A 278 -4.16 12.71 -8.33
N VAL A 279 -4.91 11.60 -8.22
CA VAL A 279 -4.34 10.27 -7.99
C VAL A 279 -3.70 9.78 -9.30
N LYS A 280 -2.41 9.44 -9.24
CA LYS A 280 -1.62 9.08 -10.43
C LYS A 280 -1.06 7.67 -10.41
N ARG A 281 -0.82 7.08 -9.22
CA ARG A 281 -0.40 5.68 -9.05
C ARG A 281 -1.09 5.07 -7.84
N VAL A 282 -1.36 3.77 -7.92
CA VAL A 282 -2.04 3.02 -6.86
C VAL A 282 -1.41 1.63 -6.76
N TYR A 283 -0.88 1.27 -5.58
CA TYR A 283 -0.21 0.01 -5.33
C TYR A 283 -0.98 -0.79 -4.28
N TRP A 284 -1.41 -2.00 -4.65
CA TRP A 284 -1.98 -2.95 -3.69
C TRP A 284 -0.88 -3.48 -2.76
N TYR A 285 -1.15 -3.57 -1.48
CA TYR A 285 -0.33 -4.26 -0.50
C TYR A 285 -1.01 -5.59 -0.13
N ASP A 286 -0.44 -6.81 -0.50
CA ASP A 286 0.78 -6.93 -1.27
C ASP A 286 0.70 -8.13 -2.25
N LEU A 287 1.81 -8.48 -2.90
CA LEU A 287 1.85 -9.56 -3.89
C LEU A 287 1.71 -10.94 -3.24
N TRP A 288 2.39 -11.15 -2.12
CA TRP A 288 2.40 -12.41 -1.41
C TRP A 288 2.31 -12.17 0.11
N GLY A 289 1.53 -13.04 0.79
CA GLY A 289 1.28 -12.86 2.20
C GLY A 289 2.52 -13.07 3.04
N LEU A 290 2.87 -12.05 3.82
CA LEU A 290 3.74 -12.22 4.98
C LEU A 290 2.86 -12.68 6.14
N SER A 291 3.26 -13.71 6.83
CA SER A 291 2.63 -14.11 8.11
C SER A 291 2.97 -13.11 9.24
N ASP A 292 3.02 -11.82 8.91
CA ASP A 292 3.49 -10.74 9.77
C ASP A 292 2.39 -10.27 10.70
N GLY A 293 2.13 -11.03 11.73
CA GLY A 293 1.29 -10.52 12.79
C GLY A 293 0.70 -11.62 13.67
N PRO A 294 0.20 -11.25 14.86
CA PRO A 294 -0.33 -12.18 15.84
C PRO A 294 -1.61 -12.93 15.38
N VAL A 295 -2.10 -12.68 14.16
CA VAL A 295 -3.39 -13.18 13.66
C VAL A 295 -3.27 -13.84 12.28
N GLY A 296 -2.08 -14.05 11.72
CA GLY A 296 -1.91 -14.70 10.40
C GLY A 296 -2.61 -13.92 9.28
N ASN A 297 -2.52 -12.60 9.31
CA ASN A 297 -3.16 -11.72 8.36
C ASN A 297 -2.43 -11.79 7.01
N ASP A 298 -3.09 -12.34 6.01
CA ASP A 298 -2.56 -12.49 4.67
C ASP A 298 -3.12 -11.40 3.75
N PHE A 299 -2.32 -10.37 3.48
CA PHE A 299 -2.64 -9.32 2.51
C PHE A 299 -2.38 -9.79 1.07
N GLY A 300 -1.60 -10.86 0.92
CA GLY A 300 -1.10 -11.35 -0.35
C GLY A 300 -2.18 -11.81 -1.32
N LEU A 301 -1.94 -11.53 -2.58
CA LEU A 301 -2.78 -12.04 -3.67
C LEU A 301 -2.34 -13.42 -4.15
N LEU A 302 -1.11 -13.83 -3.83
CA LEU A 302 -0.55 -15.16 -4.09
C LEU A 302 -0.31 -15.87 -2.76
N ASN A 303 -0.76 -17.13 -2.67
CA ASN A 303 -0.68 -17.90 -1.43
C ASN A 303 0.71 -18.52 -1.26
N LEU A 304 1.38 -18.25 -0.13
CA LEU A 304 2.71 -18.79 0.22
C LEU A 304 2.69 -20.26 0.65
N SER A 305 1.56 -20.76 1.14
CA SER A 305 1.46 -22.17 1.56
C SER A 305 1.46 -23.15 0.40
N ASP A 306 1.39 -22.65 -0.84
CA ASP A 306 1.55 -23.45 -2.05
C ASP A 306 3.04 -23.62 -2.37
N PRO A 307 3.58 -24.86 -2.38
CA PRO A 307 4.98 -25.14 -2.75
C PRO A 307 5.37 -24.66 -4.14
N SER A 308 4.38 -24.38 -5.02
CA SER A 308 4.59 -23.76 -6.35
C SER A 308 4.64 -22.23 -6.32
N TYR A 309 4.61 -21.60 -5.13
CA TYR A 309 4.60 -20.15 -4.92
C TYR A 309 3.53 -19.42 -5.73
N GLY A 310 2.28 -19.82 -5.56
CA GLY A 310 1.32 -18.97 -6.18
C GLY A 310 0.01 -19.55 -6.67
N THR A 311 -0.78 -20.19 -5.81
CA THR A 311 -2.20 -20.29 -6.12
C THR A 311 -2.80 -18.88 -6.00
N PRO A 312 -3.35 -18.34 -7.09
CA PRO A 312 -3.98 -17.03 -7.07
C PRO A 312 -5.19 -17.02 -6.13
N SER A 313 -5.31 -15.98 -5.30
CA SER A 313 -6.53 -15.71 -4.54
C SER A 313 -7.65 -15.23 -5.46
N ILE A 314 -8.89 -15.18 -4.96
CA ILE A 314 -10.01 -14.58 -5.70
C ILE A 314 -9.69 -13.12 -6.08
N ALA A 315 -9.09 -12.37 -5.16
CA ALA A 315 -8.71 -10.98 -5.36
C ALA A 315 -7.63 -10.79 -6.44
N TRP A 316 -6.78 -11.80 -6.71
CA TRP A 316 -5.82 -11.75 -7.82
C TRP A 316 -6.47 -11.56 -9.19
N HIS A 317 -7.60 -12.22 -9.44
CA HIS A 317 -8.31 -12.08 -10.71
C HIS A 317 -8.90 -10.68 -10.89
N ALA A 318 -9.43 -10.10 -9.80
CA ALA A 318 -9.90 -8.71 -9.81
C ALA A 318 -8.72 -7.76 -10.04
N PHE A 319 -7.60 -7.94 -9.32
CA PHE A 319 -6.39 -7.13 -9.49
C PHE A 319 -5.88 -7.17 -10.92
N SER A 320 -5.74 -8.36 -11.51
CA SER A 320 -5.27 -8.52 -12.89
C SER A 320 -6.20 -7.84 -13.90
N SER A 321 -7.52 -7.90 -13.68
CA SER A 321 -8.50 -7.18 -14.52
C SER A 321 -8.36 -5.66 -14.40
N ILE A 322 -8.22 -5.14 -13.17
CA ILE A 322 -8.01 -3.72 -12.89
C ILE A 322 -6.69 -3.23 -13.53
N TYR A 323 -5.62 -4.01 -13.34
CA TYR A 323 -4.32 -3.71 -13.91
C TYR A 323 -4.38 -3.57 -15.43
N ASN A 324 -4.97 -4.54 -16.13
CA ASN A 324 -5.10 -4.51 -17.59
C ASN A 324 -5.92 -3.30 -18.07
N ARG A 325 -6.97 -2.92 -17.35
CA ARG A 325 -7.78 -1.73 -17.68
C ARG A 325 -7.04 -0.41 -17.40
N SER A 326 -6.04 -0.41 -16.56
CA SER A 326 -5.17 0.76 -16.34
C SER A 326 -4.18 1.00 -17.47
N LEU A 327 -3.89 -0.04 -18.27
CA LEU A 327 -2.99 0.03 -19.42
C LEU A 327 -3.71 0.43 -20.73
N SER A 328 -5.04 0.34 -20.76
CA SER A 328 -5.88 0.60 -21.94
C SER A 328 -6.13 2.11 -22.14
N LYS A 329 -5.07 2.90 -22.30
CA LYS A 329 -5.13 4.35 -22.57
C LYS A 329 -4.90 4.64 -24.04
#